data_11f02ea94641a68028231065867a442d
#
_entry.id   11f02ea94641a68028231065867a442d
#
_cell.length_a   1.000
_cell.length_b   1.000
_cell.length_c   1.000
_cell.angle_alpha   90.00
_cell.angle_beta   90.00
_cell.angle_gamma   90.00
#
_symmetry.space_group_name_H-M   'P 1'
#
loop_
_entity.id
_entity.type
_entity.pdbx_description
1 polymer ?
#
loop_
_entity_poly.entity_id
_entity_poly.type
_entity_poly.pdbx_seq_one_letter_code
_entity_poly.pdbx_strand_id
1 'polypeptide(L)'
;MTSSERHRLSLIIATLGPSTDNEKELITMLMAGIARQWTDGVDIARVLHSDGEDVAKKRIEIFREQSKKRNLSTSIYLDTDGSDMDKYIAFGNEISPSIMSFDISNGLDFFKMVKSKLGDNIKTCVRVKHGTSTDNLDDFFKECDYSMIELDSKIIHDDKIVTRSKDNMCEPIYLALMPTLMKGQVQSREENFEIGHTLEEGFDLIALYQETSHGPYAARS
;
A
#
# COMPACT_ATOMS: atom_id res chain seq x y z
N MET A 1 19.13 9.00 30.16
CA MET A 1 17.68 8.75 29.97
C MET A 1 17.52 8.38 28.49
N THR A 2 17.43 7.10 28.22
CA THR A 2 17.19 6.60 26.87
C THR A 2 15.74 6.91 26.51
N SER A 3 15.55 7.78 25.50
CA SER A 3 14.22 7.99 24.91
C SER A 3 13.76 6.63 24.37
N SER A 4 12.71 6.07 24.96
CA SER A 4 12.04 4.94 24.33
C SER A 4 11.45 5.47 23.02
N GLU A 5 12.09 5.13 21.90
CA GLU A 5 11.53 5.34 20.59
C GLU A 5 10.18 4.58 20.57
N ARG A 6 9.10 5.32 20.63
CA ARG A 6 7.77 4.75 20.40
C ARG A 6 7.65 4.52 18.89
N HIS A 7 8.06 3.36 18.44
CA HIS A 7 7.78 2.94 17.08
C HIS A 7 6.26 2.79 16.93
N ARG A 8 5.72 3.37 15.87
CA ARG A 8 4.36 3.11 15.44
C ARG A 8 4.24 1.61 15.15
N LEU A 9 3.17 0.96 15.63
CA LEU A 9 2.94 -0.47 15.43
C LEU A 9 2.47 -0.78 14.00
N SER A 10 1.90 0.20 13.30
CA SER A 10 1.34 0.02 11.95
C SER A 10 2.08 0.85 10.92
N LEU A 11 2.30 0.30 9.74
CA LEU A 11 2.93 0.98 8.62
C LEU A 11 1.86 1.68 7.76
N ILE A 12 2.19 2.87 7.27
CA ILE A 12 1.32 3.63 6.37
C ILE A 12 1.84 3.55 4.94
N ILE A 13 0.97 3.12 4.04
CA ILE A 13 1.18 3.12 2.60
C ILE A 13 0.35 4.27 2.02
N ALA A 14 1.00 5.27 1.41
CA ALA A 14 0.29 6.36 0.74
C ALA A 14 0.38 6.23 -0.77
N THR A 15 -0.75 6.36 -1.46
CA THR A 15 -0.77 6.36 -2.92
C THR A 15 -0.35 7.72 -3.45
N LEU A 16 0.72 7.74 -4.25
CA LEU A 16 1.17 8.93 -4.95
C LEU A 16 0.28 9.21 -6.17
N GLY A 17 0.03 10.46 -6.44
CA GLY A 17 -0.80 10.90 -7.54
C GLY A 17 -0.67 12.41 -7.80
N PRO A 18 -1.59 13.00 -8.58
CA PRO A 18 -1.53 14.44 -8.92
C PRO A 18 -1.37 15.37 -7.73
N SER A 19 -1.98 15.05 -6.57
CA SER A 19 -1.86 15.88 -5.36
C SER A 19 -0.45 15.86 -4.76
N THR A 20 0.27 14.77 -4.92
CA THR A 20 1.64 14.59 -4.42
C THR A 20 2.71 14.86 -5.49
N ASP A 21 2.32 15.17 -6.73
CA ASP A 21 3.25 15.67 -7.76
C ASP A 21 3.79 17.07 -7.41
N ASN A 22 3.13 17.76 -6.46
CA ASN A 22 3.66 18.96 -5.82
C ASN A 22 4.68 18.56 -4.74
N GLU A 23 5.94 18.95 -4.93
CA GLU A 23 7.05 18.62 -4.03
C GLU A 23 6.78 19.04 -2.57
N LYS A 24 6.13 20.18 -2.34
CA LYS A 24 5.80 20.65 -1.00
C LYS A 24 4.81 19.72 -0.28
N GLU A 25 3.77 19.28 -0.99
CA GLU A 25 2.79 18.33 -0.44
C GLU A 25 3.43 16.96 -0.16
N LEU A 26 4.26 16.47 -1.08
CA LEU A 26 5.02 15.24 -0.89
C LEU A 26 5.92 15.30 0.36
N ILE A 27 6.65 16.42 0.53
CA ILE A 27 7.51 16.62 1.70
C ILE A 27 6.67 16.68 2.98
N THR A 28 5.53 17.39 2.95
CA THR A 28 4.65 17.50 4.11
C THR A 28 4.13 16.12 4.51
N MET A 29 3.75 15.29 3.56
CA MET A 29 3.30 13.92 3.78
C MET A 29 4.43 13.03 4.36
N LEU A 30 5.64 13.11 3.81
CA LEU A 30 6.82 12.39 4.32
C LEU A 30 7.16 12.78 5.76
N MET A 31 6.91 14.05 6.13
CA MET A 31 7.27 14.60 7.44
C MET A 31 6.10 14.66 8.43
N ALA A 32 4.92 14.15 8.06
CA ALA A 32 3.69 14.34 8.82
C ALA A 32 3.75 13.84 10.27
N GLY A 33 4.48 12.77 10.54
CA GLY A 33 4.67 12.22 11.90
C GLY A 33 5.76 12.91 12.72
N ILE A 34 6.78 13.45 12.07
CA ILE A 34 8.02 13.93 12.73
C ILE A 34 7.77 15.17 13.57
N ALA A 35 6.93 16.09 13.12
CA ALA A 35 6.61 17.32 13.84
C ALA A 35 5.95 17.10 15.22
N ARG A 36 5.44 15.90 15.48
CA ARG A 36 4.80 15.54 16.75
C ARG A 36 5.63 14.57 17.60
N GLN A 37 6.92 14.38 17.29
CA GLN A 37 7.80 13.39 17.93
C GLN A 37 7.30 11.94 17.79
N TRP A 38 6.46 11.67 16.81
CA TRP A 38 5.98 10.37 16.44
C TRP A 38 6.70 10.00 15.14
N THR A 39 7.19 8.81 15.08
CA THR A 39 8.01 8.32 13.98
C THR A 39 7.34 8.50 12.62
N ASP A 40 8.14 8.77 11.64
CA ASP A 40 7.99 8.81 10.17
C ASP A 40 6.56 8.90 9.60
N GLY A 41 6.33 9.82 8.66
CA GLY A 41 5.02 10.04 8.07
C GLY A 41 4.53 8.83 7.27
N VAL A 42 5.08 8.65 6.07
CA VAL A 42 4.75 7.55 5.17
C VAL A 42 5.91 6.58 5.09
N ASP A 43 5.63 5.29 5.30
CA ASP A 43 6.63 4.23 5.24
C ASP A 43 6.82 3.71 3.81
N ILE A 44 5.72 3.61 3.08
CA ILE A 44 5.68 3.01 1.75
C ILE A 44 4.92 3.91 0.79
N ALA A 45 5.53 4.29 -0.33
CA ALA A 45 4.83 4.96 -1.41
C ALA A 45 4.25 3.94 -2.38
N ARG A 46 2.92 3.93 -2.53
CA ARG A 46 2.23 3.16 -3.56
C ARG A 46 2.16 3.99 -4.84
N VAL A 47 2.65 3.45 -5.94
CA VAL A 47 2.64 4.08 -7.25
C VAL A 47 1.84 3.22 -8.21
N LEU A 48 0.88 3.82 -8.91
CA LEU A 48 0.02 3.12 -9.84
C LEU A 48 0.68 3.09 -11.22
N HIS A 49 0.90 1.90 -11.76
CA HIS A 49 1.40 1.74 -13.13
C HIS A 49 0.39 2.25 -14.17
N SER A 50 -0.91 2.19 -13.86
CA SER A 50 -2.00 2.69 -14.71
C SER A 50 -1.91 4.19 -15.01
N ASP A 51 -1.17 4.98 -14.22
CA ASP A 51 -0.93 6.39 -14.50
C ASP A 51 0.07 6.62 -15.65
N GLY A 52 0.69 5.55 -16.16
CA GLY A 52 1.72 5.55 -17.22
C GLY A 52 3.13 5.38 -16.65
N GLU A 53 3.98 4.65 -17.39
CA GLU A 53 5.34 4.31 -16.94
C GLU A 53 6.20 5.53 -16.63
N ASP A 54 6.20 6.54 -17.52
CA ASP A 54 7.01 7.74 -17.35
C ASP A 54 6.59 8.52 -16.10
N VAL A 55 5.27 8.59 -15.83
CA VAL A 55 4.72 9.25 -14.64
C VAL A 55 5.09 8.46 -13.39
N ALA A 56 4.90 7.15 -13.41
CA ALA A 56 5.25 6.27 -12.30
C ALA A 56 6.75 6.37 -11.97
N LYS A 57 7.62 6.29 -12.97
CA LYS A 57 9.06 6.42 -12.82
C LYS A 57 9.46 7.75 -12.20
N LYS A 58 8.92 8.85 -12.71
CA LYS A 58 9.18 10.19 -12.19
C LYS A 58 8.77 10.33 -10.71
N ARG A 59 7.57 9.83 -10.34
CA ARG A 59 7.11 9.86 -8.93
C ARG A 59 8.03 9.06 -8.02
N ILE A 60 8.45 7.86 -8.45
CA ILE A 60 9.37 7.01 -7.70
C ILE A 60 10.72 7.70 -7.50
N GLU A 61 11.27 8.31 -8.54
CA GLU A 61 12.55 9.04 -8.48
C GLU A 61 12.48 10.19 -7.48
N ILE A 62 11.44 11.05 -7.59
CA ILE A 62 11.25 12.19 -6.69
C ILE A 62 11.06 11.69 -5.24
N PHE A 63 10.22 10.68 -5.02
CA PHE A 63 9.99 10.13 -3.68
C PHE A 63 11.28 9.59 -3.05
N ARG A 64 12.06 8.80 -3.79
CA ARG A 64 13.36 8.27 -3.34
C ARG A 64 14.35 9.40 -3.03
N GLU A 65 14.42 10.42 -3.88
CA GLU A 65 15.28 11.58 -3.67
C GLU A 65 14.90 12.34 -2.40
N GLN A 66 13.62 12.64 -2.20
CA GLN A 66 13.13 13.38 -1.04
C GLN A 66 13.28 12.57 0.26
N SER A 67 13.06 11.27 0.23
CA SER A 67 13.31 10.36 1.36
C SER A 67 14.80 10.33 1.73
N LYS A 68 15.68 10.18 0.74
CA LYS A 68 17.14 10.16 0.95
C LYS A 68 17.65 11.49 1.53
N LYS A 69 17.18 12.63 1.01
CA LYS A 69 17.55 13.97 1.53
C LYS A 69 17.22 14.14 3.02
N ARG A 70 16.21 13.42 3.51
CA ARG A 70 15.71 13.49 4.89
C ARG A 70 16.16 12.33 5.77
N ASN A 71 16.96 11.43 5.20
CA ASN A 71 17.44 10.22 5.89
C ASN A 71 16.27 9.35 6.41
N LEU A 72 15.19 9.23 5.60
CA LEU A 72 14.03 8.40 5.91
C LEU A 72 14.20 7.01 5.32
N SER A 73 13.82 5.98 6.09
CA SER A 73 13.75 4.60 5.61
C SER A 73 12.36 4.35 5.01
N THR A 74 12.25 4.48 3.69
CA THR A 74 10.99 4.32 2.97
C THR A 74 11.11 3.28 1.87
N SER A 75 9.98 2.74 1.44
CA SER A 75 9.87 1.69 0.43
C SER A 75 8.93 2.11 -0.71
N ILE A 76 9.02 1.40 -1.85
CA ILE A 76 8.14 1.56 -3.00
C ILE A 76 7.25 0.33 -3.14
N TYR A 77 5.96 0.55 -3.28
CA TYR A 77 4.96 -0.42 -3.69
C TYR A 77 4.49 -0.07 -5.10
N LEU A 78 4.81 -0.91 -6.08
CA LEU A 78 4.35 -0.76 -7.46
C LEU A 78 3.04 -1.53 -7.65
N ASP A 79 1.97 -0.81 -7.93
CA ASP A 79 0.66 -1.40 -8.17
C ASP A 79 0.40 -1.56 -9.65
N THR A 80 0.15 -2.79 -10.08
CA THR A 80 -0.11 -3.13 -11.48
C THR A 80 -1.50 -3.71 -11.65
N ASP A 81 -2.11 -3.50 -12.80
CA ASP A 81 -3.40 -4.10 -13.16
C ASP A 81 -3.26 -5.52 -13.74
N GLY A 82 -2.03 -5.91 -14.09
CA GLY A 82 -1.73 -7.25 -14.60
C GLY A 82 -2.18 -7.53 -16.02
N SER A 83 -2.55 -6.54 -16.81
CA SER A 83 -3.06 -6.73 -18.18
C SER A 83 -1.98 -7.06 -19.21
N ASP A 84 -0.74 -6.56 -19.02
CA ASP A 84 0.43 -6.84 -19.88
C ASP A 84 1.62 -7.27 -19.02
N MET A 85 1.75 -8.58 -18.82
CA MET A 85 2.70 -9.13 -17.88
C MET A 85 4.16 -8.87 -18.21
N ASP A 86 4.59 -9.09 -19.46
CA ASP A 86 6.00 -8.98 -19.81
C ASP A 86 6.48 -7.53 -19.64
N LYS A 87 5.61 -6.58 -19.96
CA LYS A 87 5.82 -5.17 -19.75
C LYS A 87 5.96 -4.82 -18.26
N TYR A 88 5.04 -5.32 -17.42
CA TYR A 88 5.06 -5.05 -15.97
C TYR A 88 6.26 -5.70 -15.28
N ILE A 89 6.65 -6.90 -15.68
CA ILE A 89 7.84 -7.56 -15.16
C ILE A 89 9.10 -6.78 -15.54
N ALA A 90 9.20 -6.36 -16.82
CA ALA A 90 10.33 -5.56 -17.29
C ALA A 90 10.46 -4.25 -16.51
N PHE A 91 9.34 -3.52 -16.37
CA PHE A 91 9.29 -2.28 -15.60
C PHE A 91 9.58 -2.50 -14.12
N GLY A 92 8.98 -3.53 -13.50
CA GLY A 92 9.25 -3.90 -12.12
C GLY A 92 10.73 -4.21 -11.86
N ASN A 93 11.36 -4.98 -12.73
CA ASN A 93 12.79 -5.30 -12.62
C ASN A 93 13.68 -4.06 -12.84
N GLU A 94 13.31 -3.13 -13.75
CA GLU A 94 14.02 -1.86 -13.94
C GLU A 94 13.93 -0.98 -12.69
N ILE A 95 12.73 -0.78 -12.16
CA ILE A 95 12.48 0.11 -11.03
C ILE A 95 12.92 -0.51 -9.70
N SER A 96 12.92 -1.84 -9.60
CA SER A 96 13.23 -2.58 -8.37
C SER A 96 12.45 -2.05 -7.16
N PRO A 97 11.10 -2.13 -7.17
CA PRO A 97 10.28 -1.76 -6.01
C PRO A 97 10.48 -2.77 -4.88
N SER A 98 10.14 -2.40 -3.66
CA SER A 98 10.14 -3.35 -2.54
C SER A 98 8.98 -4.34 -2.62
N ILE A 99 7.83 -3.87 -3.11
CA ILE A 99 6.61 -4.67 -3.27
C ILE A 99 6.03 -4.43 -4.66
N MET A 100 5.54 -5.49 -5.30
CA MET A 100 4.82 -5.43 -6.57
C MET A 100 3.53 -6.23 -6.49
N SER A 101 2.40 -5.62 -6.87
CA SER A 101 1.08 -6.23 -6.73
C SER A 101 0.49 -6.71 -8.03
N PHE A 102 -0.38 -7.71 -7.91
CA PHE A 102 -1.12 -8.33 -9.00
C PHE A 102 -2.55 -8.62 -8.59
N ASP A 103 -3.47 -8.47 -9.54
CA ASP A 103 -4.88 -8.78 -9.29
C ASP A 103 -5.08 -10.31 -9.25
N ILE A 104 -5.79 -10.77 -8.21
CA ILE A 104 -6.09 -12.19 -8.02
C ILE A 104 -6.94 -12.78 -9.15
N SER A 105 -7.71 -11.96 -9.87
CA SER A 105 -8.55 -12.38 -11.01
C SER A 105 -7.76 -13.00 -12.17
N ASN A 106 -6.45 -12.75 -12.23
CA ASN A 106 -5.57 -13.35 -13.24
C ASN A 106 -5.27 -14.84 -12.97
N GLY A 107 -5.62 -15.36 -11.81
CA GLY A 107 -5.45 -16.76 -11.43
C GLY A 107 -4.08 -17.10 -10.82
N LEU A 108 -4.03 -18.22 -10.11
CA LEU A 108 -2.86 -18.64 -9.33
C LEU A 108 -1.65 -19.02 -10.20
N ASP A 109 -1.87 -19.70 -11.32
CA ASP A 109 -0.79 -20.11 -12.23
C ASP A 109 -0.11 -18.90 -12.86
N PHE A 110 -0.90 -17.90 -13.22
CA PHE A 110 -0.40 -16.61 -13.69
C PHE A 110 0.49 -15.97 -12.61
N PHE A 111 0.02 -15.91 -11.37
CA PHE A 111 0.77 -15.34 -10.27
C PHE A 111 2.12 -16.04 -10.05
N LYS A 112 2.13 -17.39 -10.04
CA LYS A 112 3.35 -18.18 -9.91
C LYS A 112 4.35 -17.93 -11.04
N MET A 113 3.85 -17.81 -12.27
CA MET A 113 4.68 -17.50 -13.43
C MET A 113 5.30 -16.10 -13.30
N VAL A 114 4.55 -15.09 -12.90
CA VAL A 114 5.07 -13.74 -12.66
C VAL A 114 6.15 -13.76 -11.58
N LYS A 115 5.84 -14.36 -10.43
CA LYS A 115 6.78 -14.46 -9.31
C LYS A 115 8.11 -15.06 -9.73
N SER A 116 8.10 -16.08 -10.60
CA SER A 116 9.33 -16.73 -11.08
C SER A 116 10.21 -15.84 -11.98
N LYS A 117 9.69 -14.74 -12.50
CA LYS A 117 10.39 -13.81 -13.40
C LYS A 117 10.81 -12.49 -12.72
N LEU A 118 10.34 -12.24 -11.50
CA LEU A 118 10.71 -11.06 -10.73
C LEU A 118 12.08 -11.24 -10.07
N GLY A 119 12.79 -10.14 -9.86
CA GLY A 119 14.04 -10.14 -9.09
C GLY A 119 13.81 -10.58 -7.64
N ASP A 120 14.79 -11.29 -7.07
CA ASP A 120 14.71 -11.89 -5.72
C ASP A 120 14.41 -10.90 -4.58
N ASN A 121 14.70 -9.63 -4.80
CA ASN A 121 14.47 -8.57 -3.82
C ASN A 121 13.06 -7.95 -3.88
N ILE A 122 12.23 -8.37 -4.84
CA ILE A 122 10.88 -7.83 -5.04
C ILE A 122 9.87 -8.76 -4.34
N LYS A 123 9.23 -8.25 -3.31
CA LYS A 123 8.15 -8.94 -2.62
C LYS A 123 6.87 -8.89 -3.44
N THR A 124 6.11 -9.96 -3.40
CA THR A 124 4.87 -10.08 -4.17
C THR A 124 3.65 -9.78 -3.31
N CYS A 125 2.67 -9.12 -3.89
CA CYS A 125 1.39 -8.82 -3.26
C CYS A 125 0.23 -9.22 -4.18
N VAL A 126 -0.77 -9.91 -3.65
CA VAL A 126 -2.04 -10.13 -4.34
C VAL A 126 -3.07 -9.11 -3.90
N ARG A 127 -3.87 -8.61 -4.86
CA ARG A 127 -5.00 -7.71 -4.55
C ARG A 127 -6.30 -8.48 -4.58
N VAL A 128 -7.00 -8.46 -3.45
CA VAL A 128 -8.32 -9.06 -3.24
C VAL A 128 -9.34 -7.94 -3.25
N LYS A 129 -10.05 -7.79 -4.36
CA LYS A 129 -11.01 -6.70 -4.59
C LYS A 129 -12.42 -7.08 -4.16
N HIS A 130 -13.24 -6.08 -3.96
CA HIS A 130 -14.68 -6.26 -3.73
C HIS A 130 -15.29 -7.15 -4.82
N GLY A 131 -16.10 -8.12 -4.42
CA GLY A 131 -16.71 -9.11 -5.33
C GLY A 131 -15.84 -10.30 -5.69
N THR A 132 -14.59 -10.37 -5.19
CA THR A 132 -13.76 -11.57 -5.33
C THR A 132 -14.27 -12.67 -4.41
N SER A 133 -14.34 -13.94 -4.90
CA SER A 133 -14.63 -15.08 -4.03
C SER A 133 -13.48 -15.30 -3.03
N THR A 134 -13.85 -15.58 -1.79
CA THR A 134 -12.89 -15.85 -0.71
C THR A 134 -12.49 -17.34 -0.61
N ASP A 135 -13.09 -18.21 -1.41
CA ASP A 135 -12.95 -19.68 -1.29
C ASP A 135 -11.49 -20.17 -1.48
N ASN A 136 -10.77 -19.60 -2.45
CA ASN A 136 -9.43 -20.06 -2.84
C ASN A 136 -8.30 -19.10 -2.40
N LEU A 137 -8.57 -18.17 -1.48
CA LEU A 137 -7.56 -17.17 -1.07
C LEU A 137 -6.33 -17.81 -0.44
N ASP A 138 -6.49 -18.89 0.30
CA ASP A 138 -5.37 -19.56 0.99
C ASP A 138 -4.29 -20.05 0.02
N ASP A 139 -4.67 -20.45 -1.19
CA ASP A 139 -3.71 -20.89 -2.19
C ASP A 139 -2.85 -19.73 -2.72
N PHE A 140 -3.44 -18.54 -2.79
CA PHE A 140 -2.68 -17.31 -3.10
C PHE A 140 -1.85 -16.86 -1.91
N PHE A 141 -2.39 -16.90 -0.69
CA PHE A 141 -1.67 -16.49 0.52
C PHE A 141 -0.41 -17.32 0.78
N LYS A 142 -0.42 -18.62 0.44
CA LYS A 142 0.77 -19.47 0.50
C LYS A 142 1.89 -19.06 -0.45
N GLU A 143 1.55 -18.37 -1.52
CA GLU A 143 2.48 -18.03 -2.60
C GLU A 143 2.95 -16.58 -2.57
N CYS A 144 2.27 -15.68 -1.87
CA CYS A 144 2.62 -14.27 -1.83
C CYS A 144 3.17 -13.83 -0.47
N ASP A 145 3.89 -12.70 -0.47
CA ASP A 145 4.42 -12.10 0.77
C ASP A 145 3.37 -11.18 1.42
N TYR A 146 2.52 -10.56 0.61
CA TYR A 146 1.49 -9.59 1.04
C TYR A 146 0.16 -9.84 0.35
N SER A 147 -0.92 -9.44 1.01
CA SER A 147 -2.26 -9.40 0.41
C SER A 147 -2.91 -8.04 0.68
N MET A 148 -3.26 -7.30 -0.36
CA MET A 148 -4.01 -6.05 -0.23
C MET A 148 -5.50 -6.34 -0.30
N ILE A 149 -6.21 -6.05 0.77
CA ILE A 149 -7.61 -6.41 0.96
C ILE A 149 -8.49 -5.17 0.75
N GLU A 150 -9.34 -5.24 -0.27
CA GLU A 150 -10.36 -4.23 -0.62
C GLU A 150 -11.76 -4.84 -0.44
N LEU A 151 -12.02 -5.47 0.69
CA LEU A 151 -13.28 -6.14 0.98
C LEU A 151 -14.08 -5.38 2.03
N ASP A 152 -15.37 -5.68 2.07
CA ASP A 152 -16.26 -5.23 3.12
C ASP A 152 -15.79 -5.75 4.49
N SER A 153 -15.80 -4.92 5.52
CA SER A 153 -15.34 -5.29 6.87
C SER A 153 -16.05 -6.54 7.41
N LYS A 154 -17.34 -6.70 7.08
CA LYS A 154 -18.09 -7.89 7.45
C LYS A 154 -17.53 -9.16 6.80
N ILE A 155 -17.17 -9.12 5.52
CA ILE A 155 -16.58 -10.26 4.80
C ILE A 155 -15.20 -10.58 5.39
N ILE A 156 -14.40 -9.56 5.69
CA ILE A 156 -13.08 -9.73 6.32
C ILE A 156 -13.21 -10.50 7.63
N HIS A 157 -14.16 -10.09 8.47
CA HIS A 157 -14.40 -10.71 9.77
C HIS A 157 -14.98 -12.13 9.65
N ASP A 158 -16.10 -12.28 8.93
CA ASP A 158 -16.84 -13.55 8.82
C ASP A 158 -15.97 -14.65 8.20
N ASP A 159 -15.16 -14.32 7.19
CA ASP A 159 -14.28 -15.26 6.48
C ASP A 159 -12.89 -15.36 7.10
N LYS A 160 -12.63 -14.65 8.21
CA LYS A 160 -11.35 -14.63 8.94
C LYS A 160 -10.15 -14.34 8.03
N ILE A 161 -10.32 -13.41 7.09
CA ILE A 161 -9.35 -13.13 6.03
C ILE A 161 -7.96 -12.80 6.60
N VAL A 162 -7.91 -11.96 7.65
CA VAL A 162 -6.65 -11.58 8.30
C VAL A 162 -5.94 -12.78 8.91
N THR A 163 -6.67 -13.61 9.66
CA THR A 163 -6.13 -14.82 10.28
C THR A 163 -5.60 -15.79 9.21
N ARG A 164 -6.40 -16.05 8.18
CA ARG A 164 -6.02 -16.93 7.06
C ARG A 164 -4.77 -16.43 6.34
N SER A 165 -4.66 -15.13 6.12
CA SER A 165 -3.47 -14.53 5.51
C SER A 165 -2.23 -14.75 6.40
N LYS A 166 -2.31 -14.39 7.68
CA LYS A 166 -1.20 -14.54 8.63
C LYS A 166 -0.80 -16.00 8.88
N ASP A 167 -1.74 -16.92 8.95
CA ASP A 167 -1.48 -18.36 9.09
C ASP A 167 -0.67 -18.92 7.90
N ASN A 168 -0.78 -18.29 6.74
CA ASN A 168 0.00 -18.60 5.55
C ASN A 168 1.25 -17.73 5.39
N MET A 169 1.65 -16.96 6.41
CA MET A 169 2.81 -16.04 6.40
C MET A 169 2.71 -14.95 5.31
N CYS A 170 1.49 -14.62 4.92
CA CYS A 170 1.18 -13.54 4.00
C CYS A 170 0.68 -12.33 4.80
N GLU A 171 1.38 -11.20 4.73
CA GLU A 171 1.05 -10.02 5.53
C GLU A 171 -0.12 -9.25 4.93
N PRO A 172 -1.25 -9.09 5.64
CA PRO A 172 -2.42 -8.40 5.11
C PRO A 172 -2.27 -6.88 5.18
N ILE A 173 -2.61 -6.23 4.07
CA ILE A 173 -2.68 -4.76 3.92
C ILE A 173 -4.15 -4.39 3.76
N TYR A 174 -4.66 -3.51 4.61
CA TYR A 174 -6.00 -2.95 4.45
C TYR A 174 -5.96 -1.72 3.53
N LEU A 175 -6.78 -1.71 2.47
CA LEU A 175 -6.97 -0.52 1.65
C LEU A 175 -8.12 0.33 2.22
N ALA A 176 -7.76 1.37 2.96
CA ALA A 176 -8.71 2.31 3.53
C ALA A 176 -9.23 3.28 2.47
N LEU A 177 -10.51 3.59 2.55
CA LEU A 177 -11.16 4.63 1.75
C LEU A 177 -11.66 5.72 2.69
N MET A 178 -11.21 6.95 2.48
CA MET A 178 -11.57 8.11 3.29
C MET A 178 -12.27 9.18 2.44
N PRO A 179 -13.51 8.94 2.01
CA PRO A 179 -14.23 9.83 1.09
C PRO A 179 -14.50 11.22 1.68
N THR A 180 -14.51 11.38 3.01
CA THR A 180 -14.70 12.70 3.63
C THR A 180 -13.48 13.58 3.45
N LEU A 181 -12.27 13.01 3.40
CA LEU A 181 -11.04 13.78 3.11
C LEU A 181 -10.96 14.28 1.67
N MET A 182 -11.73 13.69 0.75
CA MET A 182 -11.89 14.24 -0.60
C MET A 182 -12.71 15.52 -0.64
N LYS A 183 -13.48 15.80 0.40
CA LYS A 183 -14.42 16.96 0.49
C LYS A 183 -14.05 17.96 1.58
N GLY A 184 -13.33 17.53 2.61
CA GLY A 184 -13.05 18.34 3.80
C GLY A 184 -11.66 18.05 4.38
N GLN A 185 -11.30 18.77 5.44
CA GLN A 185 -9.99 18.67 6.08
C GLN A 185 -9.94 17.68 7.25
N VAL A 186 -11.08 17.09 7.60
CA VAL A 186 -11.22 16.26 8.79
C VAL A 186 -11.95 14.97 8.41
N GLN A 187 -11.40 13.87 8.83
CA GLN A 187 -12.02 12.55 8.70
C GLN A 187 -13.35 12.50 9.44
N SER A 188 -14.28 11.71 8.94
CA SER A 188 -15.52 11.42 9.68
C SER A 188 -15.23 10.52 10.88
N ARG A 189 -16.21 10.47 11.79
CA ARG A 189 -16.12 9.56 12.94
C ARG A 189 -16.16 8.10 12.51
N GLU A 190 -16.92 7.83 11.47
CA GLU A 190 -17.08 6.50 10.86
C GLU A 190 -15.76 6.03 10.25
N GLU A 191 -15.07 6.88 9.49
CA GLU A 191 -13.75 6.56 8.92
C GLU A 191 -12.70 6.28 10.01
N ASN A 192 -12.70 7.10 11.08
CA ASN A 192 -11.80 6.87 12.21
C ASN A 192 -12.11 5.55 12.95
N PHE A 193 -13.40 5.22 13.07
CA PHE A 193 -13.82 3.96 13.70
C PHE A 193 -13.43 2.77 12.85
N GLU A 194 -13.58 2.86 11.53
CA GLU A 194 -13.19 1.81 10.59
C GLU A 194 -11.69 1.52 10.66
N ILE A 195 -10.85 2.54 10.66
CA ILE A 195 -9.39 2.37 10.84
C ILE A 195 -9.07 1.70 12.19
N GLY A 196 -9.71 2.16 13.28
CA GLY A 196 -9.52 1.56 14.60
C GLY A 196 -9.88 0.08 14.62
N HIS A 197 -11.04 -0.27 14.06
CA HIS A 197 -11.50 -1.64 13.95
C HIS A 197 -10.59 -2.52 13.09
N THR A 198 -10.10 -1.99 11.98
CA THR A 198 -9.14 -2.67 11.11
C THR A 198 -7.86 -3.07 11.87
N LEU A 199 -7.35 -2.17 12.71
CA LEU A 199 -6.19 -2.47 13.55
C LEU A 199 -6.50 -3.55 14.62
N GLU A 200 -7.70 -3.55 15.18
CA GLU A 200 -8.16 -4.58 16.11
C GLU A 200 -8.31 -5.95 15.44
N GLU A 201 -8.71 -6.00 14.18
CA GLU A 201 -8.74 -7.23 13.36
C GLU A 201 -7.33 -7.77 13.07
N GLY A 202 -6.29 -6.98 13.28
CA GLY A 202 -4.90 -7.41 13.19
C GLY A 202 -4.18 -7.01 11.89
N PHE A 203 -4.66 -6.04 11.15
CA PHE A 203 -3.88 -5.44 10.07
C PHE A 203 -2.75 -4.58 10.63
N ASP A 204 -1.53 -4.82 10.17
CA ASP A 204 -0.35 -4.03 10.54
C ASP A 204 0.03 -2.99 9.46
N LEU A 205 -0.54 -3.10 8.26
CA LEU A 205 -0.34 -2.17 7.15
C LEU A 205 -1.67 -1.58 6.70
N ILE A 206 -1.72 -0.25 6.58
CA ILE A 206 -2.87 0.49 6.08
C ILE A 206 -2.46 1.26 4.85
N ALA A 207 -3.16 1.05 3.74
CA ALA A 207 -2.95 1.77 2.50
C ALA A 207 -4.04 2.83 2.30
N LEU A 208 -3.62 4.05 2.04
CA LEU A 208 -4.46 5.21 1.70
C LEU A 208 -4.48 5.37 0.18
N TYR A 209 -5.61 5.73 -0.40
CA TYR A 209 -5.78 5.73 -1.86
C TYR A 209 -6.07 7.11 -2.44
N GLN A 210 -7.34 7.39 -2.72
CA GLN A 210 -7.72 8.61 -3.47
C GLN A 210 -7.46 9.89 -2.67
N GLU A 211 -7.63 9.86 -1.36
CA GLU A 211 -7.39 10.97 -0.46
C GLU A 211 -5.94 11.46 -0.51
N THR A 212 -4.97 10.55 -0.67
CA THR A 212 -3.55 10.91 -0.81
C THR A 212 -3.16 11.20 -2.25
N SER A 213 -3.73 10.52 -3.24
CA SER A 213 -3.35 10.66 -4.65
C SER A 213 -4.04 11.83 -5.35
N HIS A 214 -5.30 12.10 -5.04
CA HIS A 214 -6.14 13.12 -5.71
C HIS A 214 -6.81 14.09 -4.73
N GLY A 215 -6.78 13.81 -3.43
CA GLY A 215 -7.41 14.64 -2.42
C GLY A 215 -6.75 16.00 -2.27
N PRO A 216 -7.52 17.06 -1.95
CA PRO A 216 -6.98 18.39 -1.75
C PRO A 216 -6.15 18.52 -0.46
N TYR A 217 -6.18 17.50 0.38
CA TYR A 217 -5.52 17.47 1.70
C TYR A 217 -4.64 16.24 1.88
N ALA A 218 -3.95 15.80 0.82
CA ALA A 218 -3.16 14.58 0.78
C ALA A 218 -2.21 14.39 1.97
N ALA A 219 -1.58 15.46 2.43
CA ALA A 219 -0.66 15.42 3.58
C ALA A 219 -1.34 15.37 4.96
N ARG A 220 -2.68 15.34 5.01
CA ARG A 220 -3.47 15.28 6.25
C ARG A 220 -4.25 13.97 6.41
N SER A 221 -4.23 13.13 5.38
CA SER A 221 -4.84 11.79 5.37
C SER A 221 -4.06 10.76 6.23
#